data_327ea9a8c203bc28fbee7befb1884810
#
_entry.id   327ea9a8c203bc28fbee7befb1884810
#
_cell.length_a   1.000
_cell.length_b   1.000
_cell.length_c   1.000
_cell.angle_alpha   90.00
_cell.angle_beta   90.00
_cell.angle_gamma   90.00
#
_symmetry.space_group_name_H-M   'P 1'
#
loop_
_entity.id
_entity.type
_entity.pdbx_description
1 polymer ?
#
loop_
_entity_poly.entity_id
_entity_poly.type
_entity_poly.pdbx_seq_one_letter_code
_entity_poly.pdbx_strand_id
1 'polypeptide(L)'
;MNVVALRRWFFLLSGVLVIASIVALFIPPALKPGIDFSGGLAVTVQYNGDVASSRIHSAIAALGHREVVVQETGEGSFFIRVGGIEPDVLDREGKIVESDRVAVEDALGVLGLMEIRGSDIVSGVIGAENVRNALIAVVSASVLILFYITWAFRRVPSPFRYGVSAIIALVHDVVIVLGLFSVLGK
;
A
#
# COMPACT_ATOMS: atom_id res chain seq x y z
N MET A 1 -8.16 -37.46 11.73
CA MET A 1 -7.71 -36.41 12.65
C MET A 1 -8.93 -35.68 13.23
N ASN A 2 -8.99 -35.51 14.55
CA ASN A 2 -10.14 -34.82 15.19
C ASN A 2 -9.80 -33.32 15.29
N VAL A 3 -10.11 -32.56 14.23
CA VAL A 3 -9.81 -31.12 14.13
C VAL A 3 -10.48 -30.31 15.24
N VAL A 4 -11.67 -30.73 15.69
CA VAL A 4 -12.39 -30.04 16.76
C VAL A 4 -11.68 -30.17 18.11
N ALA A 5 -10.99 -31.28 18.38
CA ALA A 5 -10.18 -31.43 19.58
C ALA A 5 -8.97 -30.50 19.63
N LEU A 6 -8.42 -30.15 18.45
CA LEU A 6 -7.27 -29.25 18.31
C LEU A 6 -7.66 -27.77 18.26
N ARG A 7 -8.95 -27.42 18.41
CA ARG A 7 -9.44 -26.03 18.30
C ARG A 7 -8.64 -25.01 19.15
N ARG A 8 -8.22 -25.43 20.37
CA ARG A 8 -7.46 -24.54 21.28
C ARG A 8 -6.10 -24.17 20.70
N TRP A 9 -5.43 -25.11 20.04
CA TRP A 9 -4.15 -24.89 19.36
C TRP A 9 -4.28 -23.97 18.16
N PHE A 10 -5.36 -24.14 17.37
CA PHE A 10 -5.63 -23.23 16.24
C PHE A 10 -5.94 -21.83 16.69
N PHE A 11 -6.72 -21.63 17.76
CA PHE A 11 -6.97 -20.32 18.33
C PHE A 11 -5.69 -19.69 18.90
N LEU A 12 -4.82 -20.45 19.54
CA LEU A 12 -3.56 -19.98 20.07
C LEU A 12 -2.64 -19.52 18.92
N LEU A 13 -2.47 -20.37 17.91
CA LEU A 13 -1.67 -20.03 16.71
C LEU A 13 -2.20 -18.77 16.03
N SER A 14 -3.49 -18.71 15.76
CA SER A 14 -4.16 -17.56 15.17
C SER A 14 -3.97 -16.29 16.01
N GLY A 15 -4.15 -16.38 17.34
CA GLY A 15 -3.92 -15.26 18.24
C GLY A 15 -2.49 -14.75 18.23
N VAL A 16 -1.51 -15.65 18.19
CA VAL A 16 -0.10 -15.28 18.06
C VAL A 16 0.16 -14.57 16.74
N LEU A 17 -0.38 -15.07 15.64
CA LEU A 17 -0.24 -14.42 14.31
C LEU A 17 -0.85 -13.02 14.28
N VAL A 18 -2.05 -12.84 14.85
CA VAL A 18 -2.69 -11.52 14.93
C VAL A 18 -1.87 -10.54 15.78
N ILE A 19 -1.40 -10.99 16.96
CA ILE A 19 -0.55 -10.14 17.82
C ILE A 19 0.74 -9.78 17.11
N ALA A 20 1.42 -10.74 16.49
CA ALA A 20 2.64 -10.50 15.72
C ALA A 20 2.39 -9.52 14.56
N SER A 21 1.25 -9.65 13.86
CA SER A 21 0.86 -8.74 12.78
C SER A 21 0.61 -7.32 13.29
N ILE A 22 -0.11 -7.16 14.40
CA ILE A 22 -0.34 -5.85 15.02
C ILE A 22 1.00 -5.21 15.44
N VAL A 23 1.88 -5.97 16.09
CA VAL A 23 3.20 -5.49 16.50
C VAL A 23 4.03 -5.05 15.28
N ALA A 24 3.99 -5.83 14.20
CA ALA A 24 4.71 -5.52 12.96
C ALA A 24 4.28 -4.17 12.33
N LEU A 25 3.01 -3.77 12.48
CA LEU A 25 2.53 -2.48 11.98
C LEU A 25 3.18 -1.26 12.66
N PHE A 26 3.72 -1.43 13.87
CA PHE A 26 4.36 -0.35 14.64
C PHE A 26 5.89 -0.40 14.61
N ILE A 27 6.48 -1.48 14.09
CA ILE A 27 7.93 -1.64 14.00
C ILE A 27 8.41 -1.33 12.58
N PRO A 28 9.43 -0.47 12.37
CA PRO A 28 10.01 -0.27 11.04
C PRO A 28 10.47 -1.60 10.42
N PRO A 29 10.27 -1.82 9.11
CA PRO A 29 9.96 -0.84 8.04
C PRO A 29 8.51 -0.33 7.99
N ALA A 30 7.58 -0.86 8.79
CA ALA A 30 6.17 -0.48 8.84
C ALA A 30 5.45 -0.57 7.47
N LEU A 31 4.14 -0.37 7.48
CA LEU A 31 3.36 -0.37 6.25
C LEU A 31 3.62 0.92 5.46
N LYS A 32 3.95 0.78 4.17
CA LYS A 32 4.15 1.91 3.25
C LYS A 32 3.02 1.92 2.22
N PRO A 33 2.01 2.80 2.37
CA PRO A 33 0.93 2.90 1.40
C PRO A 33 1.47 3.18 -0.01
N GLY A 34 0.82 2.60 -1.03
CA GLY A 34 1.09 2.96 -2.42
C GLY A 34 0.62 4.38 -2.73
N ILE A 35 1.09 4.93 -3.87
CA ILE A 35 0.73 6.30 -4.31
C ILE A 35 -0.77 6.48 -4.50
N ASP A 36 -1.50 5.42 -4.81
CA ASP A 36 -2.96 5.45 -4.93
C ASP A 36 -3.68 5.87 -3.64
N PHE A 37 -3.00 5.73 -2.49
CA PHE A 37 -3.53 6.05 -1.17
C PHE A 37 -2.84 7.24 -0.51
N SER A 38 -1.54 7.43 -0.75
CA SER A 38 -0.77 8.53 -0.17
C SER A 38 -0.62 9.73 -1.09
N GLY A 39 -0.87 9.55 -2.38
CA GLY A 39 -0.44 10.48 -3.42
C GLY A 39 1.07 10.37 -3.68
N GLY A 40 1.54 11.00 -4.75
CA GLY A 40 2.95 11.04 -5.12
C GLY A 40 3.22 10.54 -6.53
N LEU A 41 4.49 10.33 -6.82
CA LEU A 41 5.01 9.87 -8.11
C LEU A 41 5.54 8.44 -7.99
N ALA A 42 5.19 7.59 -8.94
CA ALA A 42 5.83 6.29 -9.16
C ALA A 42 6.49 6.26 -10.53
N VAL A 43 7.78 6.00 -10.57
CA VAL A 43 8.55 5.89 -11.81
C VAL A 43 9.26 4.56 -11.86
N THR A 44 9.15 3.89 -13.02
CA THR A 44 9.95 2.71 -13.33
C THR A 44 11.03 3.11 -14.32
N VAL A 45 12.29 2.96 -13.91
CA VAL A 45 13.45 3.30 -14.76
C VAL A 45 14.34 2.08 -14.98
N GLN A 46 14.93 2.01 -16.16
CA GLN A 46 15.95 1.04 -16.52
C GLN A 46 17.24 1.78 -16.83
N TYR A 47 18.31 1.53 -16.08
CA TYR A 47 19.64 2.05 -16.37
C TYR A 47 20.45 1.09 -17.24
N ASN A 48 21.26 1.64 -18.14
CA ASN A 48 22.21 0.87 -18.97
C ASN A 48 23.56 0.61 -18.28
N GLY A 49 23.67 0.90 -16.97
CA GLY A 49 24.87 0.73 -16.16
C GLY A 49 24.55 0.39 -14.72
N ASP A 50 25.57 0.10 -13.95
CA ASP A 50 25.41 -0.19 -12.52
C ASP A 50 25.19 1.11 -11.74
N VAL A 51 23.96 1.33 -11.28
CA VAL A 51 23.55 2.48 -10.45
C VAL A 51 23.07 1.93 -9.11
N ALA A 52 23.76 2.30 -8.04
CA ALA A 52 23.35 1.90 -6.69
C ALA A 52 22.06 2.60 -6.28
N SER A 53 21.14 1.86 -5.68
CA SER A 53 19.84 2.37 -5.15
C SER A 53 20.02 3.54 -4.16
N SER A 54 21.14 3.55 -3.42
CA SER A 54 21.49 4.65 -2.50
C SER A 54 21.76 5.98 -3.22
N ARG A 55 22.34 5.95 -4.43
CA ARG A 55 22.56 7.14 -5.24
C ARG A 55 21.24 7.72 -5.76
N ILE A 56 20.33 6.85 -6.19
CA ILE A 56 18.97 7.24 -6.60
C ILE A 56 18.25 7.92 -5.42
N HIS A 57 18.27 7.28 -4.25
CA HIS A 57 17.65 7.84 -3.05
C HIS A 57 18.24 9.21 -2.69
N SER A 58 19.58 9.36 -2.73
CA SER A 58 20.25 10.62 -2.39
C SER A 58 19.95 11.73 -3.38
N ALA A 59 19.85 11.43 -4.68
CA ALA A 59 19.54 12.41 -5.72
C ALA A 59 18.14 12.99 -5.52
N ILE A 60 17.15 12.15 -5.24
CA ILE A 60 15.75 12.58 -5.01
C ILE A 60 15.63 13.30 -3.65
N ALA A 61 16.30 12.81 -2.61
CA ALA A 61 16.31 13.47 -1.30
C ALA A 61 16.92 14.88 -1.35
N ALA A 62 17.89 15.11 -2.23
CA ALA A 62 18.49 16.44 -2.46
C ALA A 62 17.50 17.47 -3.04
N LEU A 63 16.43 17.02 -3.70
CA LEU A 63 15.32 17.87 -4.15
C LEU A 63 14.35 18.26 -3.02
N GLY A 64 14.54 17.74 -1.80
CA GLY A 64 13.69 18.00 -0.64
C GLY A 64 12.64 16.93 -0.38
N HIS A 65 12.51 15.92 -1.23
CA HIS A 65 11.59 14.82 -1.03
C HIS A 65 12.16 13.78 -0.04
N ARG A 66 11.52 13.64 1.11
CA ARG A 66 12.00 12.76 2.20
C ARG A 66 11.38 11.35 2.16
N GLU A 67 10.22 11.23 1.55
CA GLU A 67 9.49 9.94 1.43
C GLU A 67 9.83 9.29 0.10
N VAL A 68 11.02 8.69 0.02
CA VAL A 68 11.51 8.01 -1.17
C VAL A 68 11.66 6.52 -0.89
N VAL A 69 11.06 5.69 -1.74
CA VAL A 69 11.21 4.24 -1.71
C VAL A 69 11.79 3.79 -3.05
N VAL A 70 12.97 3.20 -3.03
CA VAL A 70 13.64 2.63 -4.20
C VAL A 70 13.65 1.12 -4.07
N GLN A 71 13.05 0.43 -5.03
CA GLN A 71 13.01 -1.03 -5.10
C GLN A 71 13.67 -1.48 -6.40
N GLU A 72 14.69 -2.29 -6.30
CA GLU A 72 15.31 -2.95 -7.46
C GLU A 72 14.40 -4.12 -7.90
N THR A 73 13.99 -4.10 -9.16
CA THR A 73 13.05 -5.08 -9.74
C THR A 73 13.72 -6.02 -10.76
N GLY A 74 14.99 -5.80 -11.05
CA GLY A 74 15.80 -6.59 -11.97
C GLY A 74 17.15 -5.91 -12.20
N GLU A 75 18.02 -6.52 -12.99
CA GLU A 75 19.34 -5.93 -13.31
C GLU A 75 19.20 -4.53 -13.93
N GLY A 76 19.62 -3.51 -13.17
CA GLY A 76 19.52 -2.10 -13.57
C GLY A 76 18.11 -1.52 -13.66
N SER A 77 17.07 -2.28 -13.24
CA SER A 77 15.68 -1.83 -13.22
C SER A 77 15.26 -1.43 -11.82
N PHE A 78 14.72 -0.21 -11.66
CA PHE A 78 14.29 0.33 -10.38
C PHE A 78 12.86 0.82 -10.45
N PHE A 79 12.07 0.43 -9.46
CA PHE A 79 10.77 1.02 -9.18
C PHE A 79 10.93 2.02 -8.04
N ILE A 80 10.65 3.28 -8.33
CA ILE A 80 10.89 4.42 -7.45
C ILE A 80 9.55 5.05 -7.10
N ARG A 81 9.27 5.19 -5.81
CA ARG A 81 8.11 5.95 -5.32
C ARG A 81 8.59 7.16 -4.55
N VAL A 82 8.01 8.31 -4.84
CA VAL A 82 8.30 9.59 -4.19
C VAL A 82 7.01 10.18 -3.66
N GLY A 83 6.89 10.30 -2.35
CA GLY A 83 5.73 10.92 -1.69
C GLY A 83 5.78 12.45 -1.75
N GLY A 84 4.60 13.07 -1.58
CA GLY A 84 4.48 14.53 -1.50
C GLY A 84 4.73 15.27 -2.81
N ILE A 85 4.62 14.60 -3.96
CA ILE A 85 4.67 15.23 -5.28
C ILE A 85 3.26 15.59 -5.71
N GLU A 86 3.08 16.84 -6.11
CA GLU A 86 1.84 17.34 -6.69
C GLU A 86 1.86 17.19 -8.22
N PRO A 87 0.67 17.05 -8.85
CA PRO A 87 0.54 17.06 -10.30
C PRO A 87 1.09 18.35 -10.92
N ASP A 88 1.55 18.23 -12.16
CA ASP A 88 2.09 19.34 -12.92
C ASP A 88 1.17 20.56 -12.94
N VAL A 89 1.70 21.74 -12.65
CA VAL A 89 0.99 23.01 -12.77
C VAL A 89 1.10 23.50 -14.21
N LEU A 90 -0.04 23.66 -14.86
CA LEU A 90 -0.13 24.17 -16.22
C LEU A 90 -0.51 25.66 -16.23
N ASP A 91 0.06 26.43 -17.14
CA ASP A 91 -0.39 27.80 -17.43
C ASP A 91 -1.70 27.81 -18.26
N ARG A 92 -2.17 29.03 -18.60
CA ARG A 92 -3.39 29.20 -19.41
C ARG A 92 -3.25 28.69 -20.84
N GLU A 93 -2.02 28.44 -21.30
CA GLU A 93 -1.69 27.95 -22.63
C GLU A 93 -1.45 26.42 -22.62
N GLY A 94 -1.58 25.76 -21.43
CA GLY A 94 -1.38 24.33 -21.26
C GLY A 94 0.10 23.91 -21.18
N LYS A 95 1.01 24.87 -20.95
CA LYS A 95 2.43 24.60 -20.77
C LYS A 95 2.73 24.33 -19.29
N ILE A 96 3.57 23.34 -19.02
CA ILE A 96 4.03 23.03 -17.66
C ILE A 96 4.88 24.19 -17.16
N VAL A 97 4.45 24.83 -16.07
CA VAL A 97 5.14 25.95 -15.42
C VAL A 97 5.99 25.42 -14.26
N GLU A 98 5.47 24.45 -13.54
CA GLU A 98 6.12 23.83 -12.39
C GLU A 98 5.83 22.34 -12.40
N SER A 99 6.84 21.52 -12.22
CA SER A 99 6.71 20.06 -12.23
C SER A 99 7.81 19.42 -11.39
N ASP A 100 7.42 18.97 -10.23
CA ASP A 100 8.27 18.12 -9.38
C ASP A 100 8.63 16.81 -10.10
N ARG A 101 7.73 16.32 -10.95
CA ARG A 101 7.98 15.14 -11.77
C ARG A 101 9.17 15.33 -12.69
N VAL A 102 9.21 16.42 -13.43
CA VAL A 102 10.31 16.73 -14.35
C VAL A 102 11.61 16.88 -13.56
N ALA A 103 11.59 17.56 -12.41
CA ALA A 103 12.77 17.71 -11.57
C ALA A 103 13.31 16.35 -11.07
N VAL A 104 12.42 15.42 -10.71
CA VAL A 104 12.82 14.06 -10.31
C VAL A 104 13.37 13.29 -11.51
N GLU A 105 12.70 13.31 -12.66
CA GLU A 105 13.16 12.65 -13.89
C GLU A 105 14.54 13.17 -14.33
N ASP A 106 14.75 14.49 -14.27
CA ASP A 106 16.05 15.12 -14.58
C ASP A 106 17.15 14.69 -13.60
N ALA A 107 16.84 14.67 -12.29
CA ALA A 107 17.80 14.21 -11.27
C ALA A 107 18.19 12.74 -11.46
N LEU A 108 17.24 11.89 -11.89
CA LEU A 108 17.50 10.50 -12.24
C LEU A 108 18.37 10.39 -13.50
N GLY A 109 18.14 11.25 -14.50
CA GLY A 109 18.91 11.28 -15.76
C GLY A 109 20.38 11.64 -15.56
N VAL A 110 20.72 12.45 -14.55
CA VAL A 110 22.12 12.80 -14.21
C VAL A 110 22.91 11.57 -13.71
N LEU A 111 22.24 10.55 -13.16
CA LEU A 111 22.91 9.36 -12.61
C LEU A 111 23.42 8.39 -13.69
N GLY A 112 22.90 8.48 -14.91
CA GLY A 112 23.31 7.63 -16.02
C GLY A 112 22.29 7.60 -17.16
N LEU A 113 22.65 6.94 -18.25
CA LEU A 113 21.71 6.71 -19.34
C LEU A 113 20.59 5.79 -18.87
N MET A 114 19.37 6.32 -18.88
CA MET A 114 18.18 5.58 -18.44
C MET A 114 17.07 5.62 -19.47
N GLU A 115 16.20 4.61 -19.40
CA GLU A 115 14.92 4.54 -20.10
C GLU A 115 13.81 4.57 -19.06
N ILE A 116 12.88 5.52 -19.18
CA ILE A 116 11.67 5.55 -18.34
C ILE A 116 10.65 4.59 -18.96
N ARG A 117 10.32 3.50 -18.24
CA ARG A 117 9.37 2.49 -18.68
C ARG A 117 7.94 2.76 -18.23
N GLY A 118 7.77 3.56 -17.21
CA GLY A 118 6.47 3.98 -16.69
C GLY A 118 6.63 5.14 -15.72
N SER A 119 5.68 6.06 -15.75
CA SER A 119 5.62 7.21 -14.83
C SER A 119 4.16 7.49 -14.53
N ASP A 120 3.76 7.33 -13.28
CA ASP A 120 2.41 7.56 -12.78
C ASP A 120 2.44 8.57 -11.64
N ILE A 121 1.55 9.56 -11.69
CA ILE A 121 1.41 10.57 -10.63
C ILE A 121 -0.02 10.60 -10.11
N VAL A 122 -0.16 10.62 -8.79
CA VAL A 122 -1.45 10.70 -8.10
C VAL A 122 -1.43 11.88 -7.13
N SER A 123 -2.40 12.78 -7.27
CA SER A 123 -2.57 13.88 -6.31
C SER A 123 -2.89 13.35 -4.91
N GLY A 124 -2.36 14.00 -3.87
CA GLY A 124 -2.66 13.68 -2.47
C GLY A 124 -4.16 13.76 -2.14
N VAL A 125 -4.89 14.63 -2.82
CA VAL A 125 -6.37 14.74 -2.68
C VAL A 125 -7.04 13.48 -3.18
N ILE A 126 -6.63 12.96 -4.34
CA ILE A 126 -7.17 11.70 -4.91
C ILE A 126 -6.82 10.52 -4.00
N GLY A 127 -5.58 10.47 -3.48
CA GLY A 127 -5.15 9.45 -2.53
C GLY A 127 -6.03 9.41 -1.28
N ALA A 128 -6.28 10.57 -0.66
CA ALA A 128 -7.16 10.67 0.51
C ALA A 128 -8.62 10.26 0.21
N GLU A 129 -9.11 10.61 -0.98
CA GLU A 129 -10.45 10.23 -1.44
C GLU A 129 -10.57 8.73 -1.67
N ASN A 130 -9.54 8.10 -2.24
CA ASN A 130 -9.45 6.65 -2.41
C ASN A 130 -9.49 5.91 -1.07
N VAL A 131 -8.74 6.36 -0.06
CA VAL A 131 -8.78 5.80 1.31
C VAL A 131 -10.20 5.90 1.88
N ARG A 132 -10.82 7.08 1.81
CA ARG A 132 -12.17 7.30 2.30
C ARG A 132 -13.18 6.37 1.61
N ASN A 133 -13.13 6.28 0.30
CA ASN A 133 -14.04 5.45 -0.49
C ASN A 133 -13.83 3.95 -0.20
N ALA A 134 -12.58 3.51 -0.04
CA ALA A 134 -12.26 2.14 0.36
C ALA A 134 -12.84 1.80 1.74
N LEU A 135 -12.71 2.70 2.72
CA LEU A 135 -13.28 2.50 4.06
C LEU A 135 -14.81 2.41 4.01
N ILE A 136 -15.47 3.31 3.26
CA ILE A 136 -16.93 3.27 3.07
C ILE A 136 -17.35 1.94 2.43
N ALA A 137 -16.64 1.49 1.40
CA ALA A 137 -16.92 0.23 0.72
C ALA A 137 -16.78 -0.98 1.66
N VAL A 138 -15.71 -1.04 2.47
CA VAL A 138 -15.48 -2.13 3.43
C VAL A 138 -16.57 -2.16 4.51
N VAL A 139 -16.92 -0.99 5.08
CA VAL A 139 -17.98 -0.90 6.08
C VAL A 139 -19.32 -1.32 5.48
N SER A 140 -19.67 -0.80 4.30
CA SER A 140 -20.92 -1.15 3.62
C SER A 140 -21.01 -2.63 3.30
N ALA A 141 -19.92 -3.23 2.77
CA ALA A 141 -19.86 -4.67 2.50
C ALA A 141 -20.01 -5.48 3.78
N SER A 142 -19.37 -5.07 4.89
CA SER A 142 -19.47 -5.74 6.19
C SER A 142 -20.92 -5.75 6.71
N VAL A 143 -21.59 -4.62 6.61
CA VAL A 143 -23.01 -4.50 6.99
C VAL A 143 -23.89 -5.42 6.13
N LEU A 144 -23.69 -5.42 4.81
CA LEU A 144 -24.44 -6.30 3.90
C LEU A 144 -24.20 -7.78 4.18
N ILE A 145 -22.95 -8.17 4.45
CA ILE A 145 -22.59 -9.55 4.82
C ILE A 145 -23.29 -9.95 6.13
N LEU A 146 -23.28 -9.06 7.13
CA LEU A 146 -23.95 -9.29 8.40
C LEU A 146 -25.45 -9.56 8.21
N PHE A 147 -26.12 -8.69 7.44
CA PHE A 147 -27.55 -8.86 7.12
C PHE A 147 -27.81 -10.14 6.33
N TYR A 148 -27.02 -10.39 5.28
CA TYR A 148 -27.17 -11.56 4.44
C TYR A 148 -27.01 -12.87 5.25
N ILE A 149 -25.96 -12.99 6.06
CA ILE A 149 -25.71 -14.19 6.87
C ILE A 149 -26.82 -14.35 7.91
N THR A 150 -27.20 -13.26 8.60
CA THR A 150 -28.28 -13.32 9.59
C THR A 150 -29.59 -13.79 8.95
N TRP A 151 -29.92 -13.31 7.75
CA TRP A 151 -31.11 -13.73 7.01
C TRP A 151 -31.01 -15.16 6.47
N ALA A 152 -29.86 -15.55 5.93
CA ALA A 152 -29.63 -16.90 5.39
C ALA A 152 -29.76 -17.96 6.50
N PHE A 153 -29.23 -17.68 7.68
CA PHE A 153 -29.29 -18.58 8.86
C PHE A 153 -30.46 -18.32 9.80
N ARG A 154 -31.52 -17.61 9.36
CA ARG A 154 -32.68 -17.27 10.21
C ARG A 154 -33.42 -18.46 10.85
N ARG A 155 -33.23 -19.64 10.30
CA ARG A 155 -33.84 -20.90 10.85
C ARG A 155 -32.96 -21.62 11.88
N VAL A 156 -31.73 -21.12 12.10
CA VAL A 156 -30.77 -21.68 13.04
C VAL A 156 -30.80 -20.85 14.34
N PRO A 157 -30.59 -21.45 15.53
CA PRO A 157 -30.52 -20.69 16.77
C PRO A 157 -29.43 -19.59 16.71
N SER A 158 -29.78 -18.38 17.15
CA SER A 158 -28.90 -17.23 17.23
C SER A 158 -28.21 -16.83 15.90
N PRO A 159 -28.96 -16.56 14.81
CA PRO A 159 -28.41 -16.32 13.46
C PRO A 159 -27.45 -15.11 13.41
N PHE A 160 -27.69 -14.07 14.18
CA PHE A 160 -26.82 -12.88 14.27
C PHE A 160 -25.37 -13.22 14.68
N ARG A 161 -25.19 -14.23 15.54
CA ARG A 161 -23.84 -14.64 15.99
C ARG A 161 -22.98 -15.17 14.84
N TYR A 162 -23.58 -15.82 13.84
CA TYR A 162 -22.86 -16.30 12.65
C TYR A 162 -22.37 -15.10 11.81
N GLY A 163 -23.21 -14.08 11.64
CA GLY A 163 -22.83 -12.85 10.93
C GLY A 163 -21.69 -12.12 11.64
N VAL A 164 -21.78 -11.94 12.96
CA VAL A 164 -20.71 -11.32 13.76
C VAL A 164 -19.41 -12.13 13.66
N SER A 165 -19.48 -13.47 13.73
CA SER A 165 -18.30 -14.33 13.58
C SER A 165 -17.63 -14.16 12.21
N ALA A 166 -18.41 -13.97 11.14
CA ALA A 166 -17.88 -13.72 9.81
C ALA A 166 -17.14 -12.38 9.72
N ILE A 167 -17.68 -11.33 10.35
CA ILE A 167 -17.01 -10.03 10.40
C ILE A 167 -15.71 -10.09 11.21
N ILE A 168 -15.71 -10.80 12.35
CA ILE A 168 -14.49 -11.02 13.14
C ILE A 168 -13.42 -11.75 12.31
N ALA A 169 -13.82 -12.78 11.55
CA ALA A 169 -12.92 -13.51 10.67
C ALA A 169 -12.35 -12.58 9.57
N LEU A 170 -13.18 -11.74 8.96
CA LEU A 170 -12.74 -10.76 7.96
C LEU A 170 -11.71 -9.79 8.53
N VAL A 171 -11.96 -9.22 9.70
CA VAL A 171 -11.01 -8.30 10.37
C VAL A 171 -9.70 -9.02 10.73
N HIS A 172 -9.80 -10.25 11.24
CA HIS A 172 -8.65 -11.09 11.53
C HIS A 172 -7.76 -11.28 10.29
N ASP A 173 -8.35 -11.64 9.14
CA ASP A 173 -7.61 -11.90 7.91
C ASP A 173 -6.96 -10.62 7.36
N VAL A 174 -7.68 -9.49 7.41
CA VAL A 174 -7.13 -8.18 7.02
C VAL A 174 -5.93 -7.80 7.88
N VAL A 175 -6.00 -7.98 9.20
CA VAL A 175 -4.90 -7.66 10.12
C VAL A 175 -3.66 -8.52 9.81
N ILE A 176 -3.85 -9.82 9.55
CA ILE A 176 -2.73 -10.71 9.20
C ILE A 176 -2.08 -10.29 7.88
N VAL A 177 -2.88 -9.96 6.86
CA VAL A 177 -2.37 -9.51 5.56
C VAL A 177 -1.59 -8.21 5.70
N LEU A 178 -2.14 -7.21 6.41
CA LEU A 178 -1.45 -5.95 6.65
C LEU A 178 -0.14 -6.15 7.43
N GLY A 179 -0.14 -7.02 8.45
CA GLY A 179 1.07 -7.35 9.19
C GLY A 179 2.14 -8.01 8.32
N LEU A 180 1.73 -8.90 7.40
CA LEU A 180 2.64 -9.53 6.45
C LEU A 180 3.27 -8.50 5.50
N PHE A 181 2.48 -7.57 4.94
CA PHE A 181 2.99 -6.50 4.10
C PHE A 181 3.94 -5.57 4.86
N SER A 182 3.63 -5.26 6.12
CA SER A 182 4.50 -4.47 6.99
C SER A 182 5.86 -5.12 7.20
N VAL A 183 5.91 -6.45 7.47
CA VAL A 183 7.18 -7.19 7.62
C VAL A 183 7.97 -7.20 6.31
N LEU A 184 7.30 -7.29 5.17
CA LEU A 184 7.94 -7.27 3.84
C LEU A 184 8.40 -5.86 3.43
N GLY A 185 8.04 -4.81 4.19
CA GLY A 185 8.39 -3.42 3.90
C GLY A 185 7.73 -2.86 2.64
N LYS A 186 6.54 -3.36 2.32
CA LYS A 186 5.79 -3.04 1.09
C LYS A 186 4.50 -2.32 1.42
#